data_ad189a20306d351422b52c9899f5aaea
#
_entry.id   ad189a20306d351422b52c9899f5aaea
#
_cell.length_a   1.000
_cell.length_b   1.000
_cell.length_c   1.000
_cell.angle_alpha   90.00
_cell.angle_beta   90.00
_cell.angle_gamma   90.00
#
_symmetry.space_group_name_H-M   'P 1'
#
loop_
_entity.id
_entity.type
_entity.pdbx_description
1 polymer ?
#
loop_
_entity_poly.entity_id
_entity_poly.type
_entity_poly.pdbx_seq_one_letter_code
_entity_poly.pdbx_strand_id
1 'polypeptide(L)'
;MSTQSFGLLKGKKGLIFGALDERSIAWRVALACHREGAQFALSNAPIALRLGQLDALAKETNAPIFACDVSKNEEVEQLMHQVKDGLGDIDFILHAIGMSPNIRKTKDYTDLNYDWFHQTLDISAMSLHRILHYAAEKVNILRDGGSVIALSYIGAQRIFSKYSDMNDAKALLESIARNYGSRLGKRGIRVNTISQAPTITSAGSGIKGFDGMFTFAEKLSPLGNPSADECADYCVTLFSDLTRKVTMQNLFHDGGFSSNGISEELIADLASFYSSESSS
;
A
#
# COMPACT_ATOMS: atom_id res chain seq x y z
N MET A 1 13.50 12.97 -1.96
CA MET A 1 12.70 13.10 -3.23
C MET A 1 13.47 13.90 -4.27
N SER A 2 13.43 13.49 -5.55
CA SER A 2 13.79 14.38 -6.66
C SER A 2 12.87 15.61 -6.63
N THR A 3 13.43 16.79 -6.74
CA THR A 3 12.65 18.05 -6.83
C THR A 3 12.13 18.31 -8.25
N GLN A 4 12.61 17.55 -9.24
CA GLN A 4 12.27 17.71 -10.64
C GLN A 4 10.94 17.02 -10.95
N SER A 5 10.00 17.78 -11.54
CA SER A 5 8.76 17.23 -12.10
C SER A 5 8.94 16.96 -13.58
N PHE A 6 8.38 15.83 -14.02
CA PHE A 6 8.28 15.45 -15.44
C PHE A 6 6.86 15.64 -15.99
N GLY A 7 5.91 16.01 -15.12
CA GLY A 7 4.51 16.18 -15.49
C GLY A 7 3.80 14.88 -15.85
N LEU A 8 4.27 13.74 -15.33
CA LEU A 8 3.76 12.40 -15.67
C LEU A 8 2.27 12.21 -15.39
N LEU A 9 1.75 12.95 -14.41
CA LEU A 9 0.34 12.88 -14.01
C LEU A 9 -0.41 14.20 -14.26
N LYS A 10 0.13 15.06 -15.12
CA LYS A 10 -0.50 16.35 -15.45
C LYS A 10 -1.92 16.17 -15.95
N GLY A 11 -2.88 16.77 -15.24
CA GLY A 11 -4.31 16.71 -15.55
C GLY A 11 -5.01 15.42 -15.13
N LYS A 12 -4.30 14.45 -14.57
CA LYS A 12 -4.89 13.24 -13.98
C LYS A 12 -5.48 13.56 -12.61
N LYS A 13 -6.55 12.83 -12.27
CA LYS A 13 -7.25 12.94 -10.99
C LYS A 13 -7.21 11.61 -10.27
N GLY A 14 -7.19 11.60 -8.93
CA GLY A 14 -7.09 10.37 -8.17
C GLY A 14 -7.79 10.36 -6.82
N LEU A 15 -7.80 9.17 -6.21
CA LEU A 15 -8.24 8.95 -4.84
C LEU A 15 -7.16 8.15 -4.10
N ILE A 16 -6.66 8.71 -3.02
CA ILE A 16 -5.56 8.13 -2.23
C ILE A 16 -6.07 7.77 -0.84
N PHE A 17 -6.02 6.47 -0.52
CA PHE A 17 -6.38 5.94 0.78
C PHE A 17 -5.14 5.67 1.63
N GLY A 18 -5.26 5.92 2.94
CA GLY A 18 -4.32 5.43 3.95
C GLY A 18 -3.21 6.40 4.34
N ALA A 19 -3.20 7.64 3.83
CA ALA A 19 -2.30 8.67 4.34
C ALA A 19 -2.66 9.01 5.80
N LEU A 20 -1.67 9.04 6.68
CA LEU A 20 -1.84 9.31 8.11
C LEU A 20 -0.92 10.43 8.59
N ASP A 21 0.37 10.26 8.40
CA ASP A 21 1.44 11.18 8.77
C ASP A 21 2.57 11.14 7.72
N GLU A 22 3.57 11.99 7.87
CA GLU A 22 4.69 12.15 6.93
C GLU A 22 5.51 10.88 6.69
N ARG A 23 5.44 9.90 7.59
CA ARG A 23 6.14 8.60 7.46
C ARG A 23 5.32 7.59 6.68
N SER A 24 4.03 7.80 6.45
CA SER A 24 3.21 6.86 5.71
C SER A 24 3.52 6.89 4.21
N ILE A 25 3.57 5.73 3.57
CA ILE A 25 3.81 5.63 2.12
C ILE A 25 2.77 6.43 1.34
N ALA A 26 1.50 6.35 1.71
CA ALA A 26 0.44 7.09 1.02
C ALA A 26 0.62 8.61 1.09
N TRP A 27 1.20 9.14 2.16
CA TRP A 27 1.58 10.56 2.25
C TRP A 27 2.62 10.92 1.20
N ARG A 28 3.68 10.11 1.09
CA ARG A 28 4.74 10.34 0.10
C ARG A 28 4.22 10.18 -1.33
N VAL A 29 3.30 9.23 -1.56
CA VAL A 29 2.62 9.08 -2.85
C VAL A 29 1.79 10.31 -3.19
N ALA A 30 1.06 10.88 -2.21
CA ALA A 30 0.29 12.11 -2.44
C ALA A 30 1.20 13.28 -2.83
N LEU A 31 2.31 13.48 -2.13
CA LEU A 31 3.29 14.52 -2.48
C LEU A 31 3.90 14.30 -3.87
N ALA A 32 4.26 13.06 -4.20
CA ALA A 32 4.81 12.71 -5.52
C ALA A 32 3.77 12.92 -6.65
N CYS A 33 2.52 12.53 -6.44
CA CYS A 33 1.43 12.77 -7.39
C CYS A 33 1.19 14.27 -7.59
N HIS A 34 1.20 15.05 -6.51
CA HIS A 34 1.06 16.51 -6.58
C HIS A 34 2.22 17.15 -7.37
N ARG A 35 3.47 16.77 -7.07
CA ARG A 35 4.66 17.19 -7.81
C ARG A 35 4.53 16.92 -9.31
N GLU A 36 3.96 15.78 -9.69
CA GLU A 36 3.77 15.39 -11.09
C GLU A 36 2.50 15.95 -11.74
N GLY A 37 1.80 16.85 -11.06
CA GLY A 37 0.69 17.63 -11.61
C GLY A 37 -0.69 16.97 -11.51
N ALA A 38 -0.85 15.96 -10.68
CA ALA A 38 -2.15 15.34 -10.40
C ALA A 38 -2.96 16.19 -9.41
N GLN A 39 -4.28 16.07 -9.53
CA GLN A 39 -5.25 16.46 -8.50
C GLN A 39 -5.80 15.18 -7.86
N PHE A 40 -6.08 15.20 -6.56
CA PHE A 40 -6.62 14.01 -5.91
C PHE A 40 -7.40 14.37 -4.63
N ALA A 41 -8.22 13.43 -4.18
CA ALA A 41 -8.82 13.42 -2.86
C ALA A 41 -8.04 12.46 -1.94
N LEU A 42 -8.03 12.79 -0.65
CA LEU A 42 -7.49 11.94 0.41
C LEU A 42 -8.63 11.29 1.19
N SER A 43 -8.49 10.01 1.54
CA SER A 43 -9.47 9.33 2.38
C SER A 43 -8.79 8.45 3.43
N ASN A 44 -9.35 8.45 4.63
CA ASN A 44 -8.98 7.54 5.72
C ASN A 44 -10.16 7.35 6.67
N ALA A 45 -10.05 6.36 7.56
CA ALA A 45 -11.05 6.09 8.59
C ALA A 45 -11.23 7.31 9.52
N PRO A 46 -12.45 7.58 10.05
CA PRO A 46 -12.71 8.74 10.90
C PRO A 46 -11.78 8.83 12.12
N ILE A 47 -11.38 7.69 12.69
CA ILE A 47 -10.44 7.65 13.80
C ILE A 47 -9.03 8.11 13.38
N ALA A 48 -8.58 7.72 12.18
CA ALA A 48 -7.28 8.11 11.65
C ALA A 48 -7.22 9.62 11.35
N LEU A 49 -8.31 10.21 10.87
CA LEU A 49 -8.39 11.65 10.63
C LEU A 49 -8.27 12.46 11.92
N ARG A 50 -8.84 11.96 13.02
CA ARG A 50 -8.73 12.64 14.34
C ARG A 50 -7.34 12.56 14.97
N LEU A 51 -6.57 11.53 14.64
CA LEU A 51 -5.24 11.28 15.19
C LEU A 51 -4.11 11.72 14.26
N GLY A 52 -4.42 11.91 12.98
CA GLY A 52 -3.45 12.16 11.93
C GLY A 52 -3.16 13.64 11.70
N GLN A 53 -2.25 13.85 10.77
CA GLN A 53 -1.78 15.19 10.37
C GLN A 53 -2.26 15.54 8.95
N LEU A 54 -3.37 14.91 8.48
CA LEU A 54 -3.82 15.03 7.09
C LEU A 54 -4.11 16.46 6.66
N ASP A 55 -4.52 17.33 7.58
CA ASP A 55 -4.77 18.74 7.28
C ASP A 55 -3.53 19.46 6.70
N ALA A 56 -2.32 19.09 7.17
CA ALA A 56 -1.08 19.64 6.64
C ALA A 56 -0.86 19.20 5.18
N LEU A 57 -1.03 17.90 4.90
CA LEU A 57 -0.93 17.36 3.54
C LEU A 57 -1.99 17.95 2.61
N ALA A 58 -3.23 18.04 3.08
CA ALA A 58 -4.33 18.61 2.31
C ALA A 58 -4.08 20.08 1.95
N LYS A 59 -3.54 20.86 2.89
CA LYS A 59 -3.17 22.26 2.65
C LYS A 59 -2.02 22.38 1.64
N GLU A 60 -1.00 21.53 1.74
CA GLU A 60 0.15 21.53 0.83
C GLU A 60 -0.24 21.13 -0.59
N THR A 61 -1.12 20.13 -0.73
CA THR A 61 -1.51 19.57 -2.02
C THR A 61 -2.81 20.13 -2.59
N ASN A 62 -3.50 20.99 -1.81
CA ASN A 62 -4.86 21.48 -2.12
C ASN A 62 -5.87 20.34 -2.35
N ALA A 63 -5.72 19.24 -1.63
CA ALA A 63 -6.55 18.04 -1.77
C ALA A 63 -7.70 18.04 -0.75
N PRO A 64 -8.95 17.77 -1.14
CA PRO A 64 -10.03 17.54 -0.19
C PRO A 64 -9.81 16.25 0.60
N ILE A 65 -10.26 16.24 1.85
CA ILE A 65 -10.24 15.07 2.73
C ILE A 65 -11.67 14.56 2.93
N PHE A 66 -11.87 13.27 2.76
CA PHE A 66 -13.14 12.60 3.03
C PHE A 66 -12.94 11.45 4.03
N ALA A 67 -13.74 11.44 5.10
CA ALA A 67 -13.79 10.34 6.05
C ALA A 67 -14.48 9.12 5.41
N CYS A 68 -13.93 7.92 5.59
CA CYS A 68 -14.57 6.69 5.13
C CYS A 68 -14.07 5.49 5.94
N ASP A 69 -14.99 4.78 6.58
CA ASP A 69 -14.74 3.43 7.07
C ASP A 69 -14.96 2.45 5.91
N VAL A 70 -13.86 1.97 5.34
CA VAL A 70 -13.87 1.08 4.16
C VAL A 70 -14.46 -0.30 4.43
N SER A 71 -14.81 -0.63 5.69
CA SER A 71 -15.54 -1.84 6.03
C SER A 71 -17.06 -1.72 5.79
N LYS A 72 -17.55 -0.50 5.55
CA LYS A 72 -18.97 -0.20 5.38
C LYS A 72 -19.31 0.18 3.95
N ASN A 73 -20.20 -0.58 3.34
CA ASN A 73 -20.62 -0.37 1.95
C ASN A 73 -21.17 1.04 1.70
N GLU A 74 -22.03 1.51 2.60
CA GLU A 74 -22.73 2.80 2.50
C GLU A 74 -21.73 3.98 2.56
N GLU A 75 -20.71 3.87 3.43
CA GLU A 75 -19.69 4.92 3.54
C GLU A 75 -18.79 4.94 2.28
N VAL A 76 -18.45 3.76 1.71
CA VAL A 76 -17.68 3.69 0.47
C VAL A 76 -18.48 4.24 -0.71
N GLU A 77 -19.76 3.93 -0.82
CA GLU A 77 -20.65 4.48 -1.85
C GLU A 77 -20.74 6.01 -1.74
N GLN A 78 -21.00 6.51 -0.52
CA GLN A 78 -21.06 7.94 -0.24
C GLN A 78 -19.76 8.66 -0.58
N LEU A 79 -18.60 8.05 -0.24
CA LEU A 79 -17.29 8.58 -0.60
C LEU A 79 -17.17 8.75 -2.11
N MET A 80 -17.58 7.76 -2.91
CA MET A 80 -17.49 7.86 -4.37
C MET A 80 -18.35 8.99 -4.93
N HIS A 81 -19.54 9.22 -4.37
CA HIS A 81 -20.36 10.38 -4.74
C HIS A 81 -19.68 11.69 -4.36
N GLN A 82 -19.15 11.82 -3.15
CA GLN A 82 -18.43 13.02 -2.70
C GLN A 82 -17.22 13.33 -3.59
N VAL A 83 -16.45 12.31 -3.96
CA VAL A 83 -15.31 12.48 -4.87
C VAL A 83 -15.78 12.91 -6.25
N LYS A 84 -16.87 12.32 -6.76
CA LYS A 84 -17.44 12.69 -8.05
C LYS A 84 -17.90 14.13 -8.08
N ASP A 85 -18.58 14.58 -7.04
CA ASP A 85 -19.09 15.94 -6.92
C ASP A 85 -17.96 16.98 -6.77
N GLY A 86 -16.92 16.66 -5.99
CA GLY A 86 -15.82 17.57 -5.70
C GLY A 86 -14.69 17.56 -6.74
N LEU A 87 -14.40 16.40 -7.33
CA LEU A 87 -13.25 16.22 -8.23
C LEU A 87 -13.67 15.82 -9.65
N GLY A 88 -14.84 15.22 -9.83
CA GLY A 88 -15.28 14.56 -11.04
C GLY A 88 -14.75 13.12 -11.14
N ASP A 89 -14.76 12.58 -12.37
CA ASP A 89 -14.23 11.25 -12.61
C ASP A 89 -12.70 11.22 -12.42
N ILE A 90 -12.22 10.09 -11.92
CA ILE A 90 -10.81 9.90 -11.52
C ILE A 90 -10.06 8.94 -12.45
N ASP A 91 -8.75 9.11 -12.54
CA ASP A 91 -7.86 8.33 -13.39
C ASP A 91 -7.08 7.28 -12.59
N PHE A 92 -6.93 7.47 -11.27
CA PHE A 92 -6.18 6.51 -10.45
C PHE A 92 -6.71 6.37 -9.03
N ILE A 93 -6.42 5.20 -8.44
CA ILE A 93 -6.70 4.90 -7.02
C ILE A 93 -5.45 4.28 -6.39
N LEU A 94 -5.04 4.79 -5.22
CA LEU A 94 -4.11 4.13 -4.32
C LEU A 94 -4.87 3.49 -3.16
N HIS A 95 -4.72 2.18 -2.98
CA HIS A 95 -5.15 1.45 -1.80
C HIS A 95 -3.94 1.14 -0.91
N ALA A 96 -3.72 1.96 0.12
CA ALA A 96 -2.63 1.80 1.09
C ALA A 96 -3.22 1.55 2.50
N ILE A 97 -4.12 0.58 2.59
CA ILE A 97 -4.87 0.25 3.80
C ILE A 97 -4.39 -1.10 4.35
N GLY A 98 -4.19 -1.16 5.66
CA GLY A 98 -3.87 -2.41 6.35
C GLY A 98 -4.00 -2.24 7.86
N MET A 99 -4.66 -3.20 8.50
CA MET A 99 -4.81 -3.23 9.95
C MET A 99 -5.03 -4.67 10.41
N SER A 100 -4.29 -5.09 11.44
CA SER A 100 -4.52 -6.35 12.14
C SER A 100 -4.50 -6.14 13.65
N PRO A 101 -5.61 -6.37 14.34
CA PRO A 101 -5.63 -6.39 15.79
C PRO A 101 -4.83 -7.56 16.36
N ASN A 102 -4.78 -8.72 15.70
CA ASN A 102 -3.99 -9.88 16.12
C ASN A 102 -2.50 -9.54 16.23
N ILE A 103 -1.93 -8.88 15.21
CA ILE A 103 -0.54 -8.41 15.24
C ILE A 103 -0.32 -7.42 16.38
N ARG A 104 -1.19 -6.42 16.52
CA ARG A 104 -1.07 -5.38 17.56
C ARG A 104 -1.14 -5.96 18.97
N LYS A 105 -1.84 -7.08 19.15
CA LYS A 105 -1.96 -7.82 20.42
C LYS A 105 -0.98 -8.99 20.50
N THR A 106 -0.03 -9.09 19.57
CA THR A 106 1.02 -10.11 19.52
C THR A 106 0.52 -11.55 19.65
N LYS A 107 -0.64 -11.84 19.02
CA LYS A 107 -1.20 -13.19 18.97
C LYS A 107 -0.34 -14.10 18.10
N ASP A 108 -0.14 -15.34 18.57
CA ASP A 108 0.45 -16.39 17.74
C ASP A 108 -0.52 -16.80 16.64
N TYR A 109 0.02 -17.20 15.48
CA TYR A 109 -0.81 -17.61 14.34
C TYR A 109 -1.70 -18.82 14.64
N THR A 110 -1.28 -19.69 15.55
CA THR A 110 -2.06 -20.86 15.97
C THR A 110 -3.09 -20.56 17.07
N ASP A 111 -3.08 -19.33 17.63
CA ASP A 111 -4.02 -18.86 18.67
C ASP A 111 -4.62 -17.49 18.31
N LEU A 112 -5.05 -17.34 17.06
CA LEU A 112 -5.68 -16.10 16.59
C LEU A 112 -7.07 -15.92 17.19
N ASN A 113 -7.42 -14.65 17.46
CA ASN A 113 -8.81 -14.28 17.62
C ASN A 113 -9.47 -14.20 16.23
N TYR A 114 -10.46 -15.03 15.98
CA TYR A 114 -11.11 -15.14 14.66
C TYR A 114 -11.92 -13.91 14.27
N ASP A 115 -12.53 -13.19 15.21
CA ASP A 115 -13.24 -11.95 14.91
C ASP A 115 -12.25 -10.87 14.41
N TRP A 116 -11.08 -10.81 15.04
CA TRP A 116 -9.99 -9.95 14.60
C TRP A 116 -9.40 -10.38 13.28
N PHE A 117 -9.33 -11.69 13.03
CA PHE A 117 -8.88 -12.22 11.74
C PHE A 117 -9.85 -11.81 10.62
N HIS A 118 -11.16 -11.98 10.82
CA HIS A 118 -12.17 -11.49 9.89
C HIS A 118 -12.03 -9.99 9.64
N GLN A 119 -11.83 -9.21 10.72
CA GLN A 119 -11.62 -7.77 10.60
C GLN A 119 -10.34 -7.43 9.81
N THR A 120 -9.25 -8.20 10.00
CA THR A 120 -8.00 -8.04 9.25
C THR A 120 -8.24 -8.25 7.76
N LEU A 121 -8.92 -9.34 7.37
CA LEU A 121 -9.25 -9.64 5.98
C LEU A 121 -10.17 -8.58 5.38
N ASP A 122 -11.18 -8.16 6.14
CA ASP A 122 -12.18 -7.20 5.69
C ASP A 122 -11.58 -5.83 5.41
N ILE A 123 -10.80 -5.29 6.34
CA ILE A 123 -10.19 -3.96 6.21
C ILE A 123 -9.01 -3.98 5.26
N SER A 124 -8.15 -5.01 5.32
CA SER A 124 -6.88 -4.99 4.59
C SER A 124 -6.96 -5.54 3.16
N ALA A 125 -8.01 -6.30 2.83
CA ALA A 125 -8.17 -6.92 1.52
C ALA A 125 -9.55 -6.68 0.89
N MET A 126 -10.65 -7.03 1.59
CA MET A 126 -12.00 -6.89 1.05
C MET A 126 -12.39 -5.43 0.80
N SER A 127 -11.76 -4.49 1.48
CA SER A 127 -11.91 -3.05 1.21
C SER A 127 -11.53 -2.69 -0.24
N LEU A 128 -10.49 -3.32 -0.83
CA LEU A 128 -10.16 -3.12 -2.24
C LEU A 128 -11.32 -3.57 -3.14
N HIS A 129 -11.94 -4.71 -2.82
CA HIS A 129 -13.09 -5.19 -3.58
C HIS A 129 -14.25 -4.18 -3.52
N ARG A 130 -14.60 -3.68 -2.32
CA ARG A 130 -15.66 -2.67 -2.15
C ARG A 130 -15.35 -1.39 -2.91
N ILE A 131 -14.15 -0.85 -2.74
CA ILE A 131 -13.71 0.37 -3.42
C ILE A 131 -13.86 0.22 -4.93
N LEU A 132 -13.37 -0.87 -5.52
CA LEU A 132 -13.47 -1.09 -6.96
C LEU A 132 -14.91 -1.37 -7.43
N HIS A 133 -15.73 -2.06 -6.62
CA HIS A 133 -17.14 -2.26 -6.91
C HIS A 133 -17.89 -0.92 -7.04
N TYR A 134 -17.67 0.00 -6.12
CA TYR A 134 -18.33 1.29 -6.19
C TYR A 134 -17.68 2.24 -7.20
N ALA A 135 -16.35 2.31 -7.24
CA ALA A 135 -15.65 3.23 -8.13
C ALA A 135 -15.77 2.86 -9.61
N ALA A 136 -15.78 1.57 -9.95
CA ALA A 136 -15.78 1.14 -11.36
C ALA A 136 -17.14 0.65 -11.87
N GLU A 137 -18.04 0.17 -10.99
CA GLU A 137 -19.30 -0.48 -11.41
C GLU A 137 -20.54 0.32 -10.98
N LYS A 138 -20.67 0.69 -9.71
CA LYS A 138 -21.90 1.31 -9.18
C LYS A 138 -21.98 2.81 -9.46
N VAL A 139 -21.05 3.59 -8.90
CA VAL A 139 -20.99 5.05 -9.11
C VAL A 139 -20.25 5.39 -10.40
N ASN A 140 -19.37 4.50 -10.82
CA ASN A 140 -18.62 4.53 -12.06
C ASN A 140 -17.87 5.86 -12.27
N ILE A 141 -17.01 6.20 -11.31
CA ILE A 141 -16.16 7.39 -11.34
C ILE A 141 -14.76 7.10 -11.88
N LEU A 142 -14.35 5.82 -11.92
CA LEU A 142 -13.03 5.42 -12.43
C LEU A 142 -13.09 5.36 -13.95
N ARG A 143 -12.33 6.26 -14.60
CA ARG A 143 -12.28 6.41 -16.06
C ARG A 143 -11.68 5.19 -16.73
N ASP A 144 -12.09 4.99 -17.99
CA ASP A 144 -11.41 4.06 -18.88
C ASP A 144 -9.93 4.46 -19.06
N GLY A 145 -9.05 3.47 -19.07
CA GLY A 145 -7.60 3.70 -19.05
C GLY A 145 -7.00 3.99 -17.68
N GLY A 146 -7.82 4.01 -16.63
CA GLY A 146 -7.40 4.27 -15.26
C GLY A 146 -6.39 3.26 -14.71
N SER A 147 -5.79 3.58 -13.57
CA SER A 147 -4.79 2.76 -12.87
C SER A 147 -5.08 2.62 -11.39
N VAL A 148 -5.11 1.39 -10.90
CA VAL A 148 -5.31 1.07 -9.48
C VAL A 148 -4.08 0.35 -8.95
N ILE A 149 -3.58 0.81 -7.82
CA ILE A 149 -2.47 0.19 -7.09
C ILE A 149 -2.91 -0.13 -5.68
N ALA A 150 -2.64 -1.35 -5.23
CA ALA A 150 -2.76 -1.72 -3.83
C ALA A 150 -1.40 -2.12 -3.26
N LEU A 151 -1.07 -1.62 -2.06
CA LEU A 151 0.19 -1.96 -1.40
C LEU A 151 0.09 -3.34 -0.75
N SER A 152 0.87 -4.27 -1.28
CA SER A 152 1.06 -5.63 -0.78
C SER A 152 2.39 -5.78 -0.03
N TYR A 153 2.70 -7.00 0.33
CA TYR A 153 3.95 -7.43 0.93
C TYR A 153 4.25 -8.87 0.52
N ILE A 154 5.51 -9.23 0.41
CA ILE A 154 5.95 -10.59 0.06
C ILE A 154 5.38 -11.67 0.99
N GLY A 155 4.89 -11.29 2.17
CA GLY A 155 4.11 -12.14 3.07
C GLY A 155 2.90 -12.81 2.42
N ALA A 156 2.40 -12.28 1.30
CA ALA A 156 1.37 -12.93 0.48
C ALA A 156 1.84 -14.25 -0.17
N GLN A 157 3.14 -14.44 -0.32
CA GLN A 157 3.75 -15.56 -1.04
C GLN A 157 4.75 -16.37 -0.21
N ARG A 158 5.30 -15.78 0.84
CA ARG A 158 6.27 -16.40 1.76
C ARG A 158 5.86 -16.08 3.20
N ILE A 159 6.12 -17.01 4.10
CA ILE A 159 5.71 -16.86 5.49
C ILE A 159 6.68 -15.96 6.26
N PHE A 160 6.10 -14.92 6.85
CA PHE A 160 6.74 -14.10 7.87
C PHE A 160 5.98 -14.29 9.17
N SER A 161 6.52 -15.08 10.11
CA SER A 161 5.83 -15.53 11.31
C SER A 161 5.26 -14.39 12.17
N LYS A 162 5.94 -13.25 12.25
CA LYS A 162 5.46 -12.07 13.00
C LYS A 162 4.43 -11.23 12.25
N TYR A 163 4.23 -11.49 10.96
CA TYR A 163 3.23 -10.83 10.15
C TYR A 163 1.86 -11.51 10.21
N SER A 164 1.78 -12.70 10.82
CA SER A 164 0.56 -13.40 11.26
C SER A 164 -0.54 -13.43 10.17
N ASP A 165 -1.79 -13.12 10.54
CA ASP A 165 -2.97 -13.06 9.67
C ASP A 165 -2.89 -11.99 8.55
N MET A 166 -1.96 -11.09 8.62
CA MET A 166 -1.73 -10.14 7.53
C MET A 166 -1.09 -10.83 6.30
N ASN A 167 -0.37 -11.96 6.46
CA ASN A 167 0.08 -12.77 5.33
C ASN A 167 -1.13 -13.21 4.48
N ASP A 168 -2.18 -13.72 5.13
CA ASP A 168 -3.42 -14.16 4.48
C ASP A 168 -4.16 -12.99 3.84
N ALA A 169 -4.24 -11.86 4.54
CA ALA A 169 -4.88 -10.66 4.00
C ALA A 169 -4.16 -10.14 2.74
N LYS A 170 -2.82 -10.17 2.70
CA LYS A 170 -2.07 -9.77 1.51
C LYS A 170 -2.24 -10.76 0.35
N ALA A 171 -2.31 -12.06 0.62
CA ALA A 171 -2.62 -13.06 -0.39
C ALA A 171 -4.02 -12.84 -1.01
N LEU A 172 -5.03 -12.58 -0.16
CA LEU A 172 -6.38 -12.24 -0.61
C LEU A 172 -6.40 -10.93 -1.41
N LEU A 173 -5.68 -9.89 -0.97
CA LEU A 173 -5.57 -8.60 -1.66
C LEU A 173 -5.04 -8.78 -3.09
N GLU A 174 -3.96 -9.56 -3.26
CA GLU A 174 -3.38 -9.86 -4.58
C GLU A 174 -4.35 -10.64 -5.46
N SER A 175 -5.10 -11.58 -4.89
CA SER A 175 -6.13 -12.32 -5.62
C SER A 175 -7.26 -11.40 -6.10
N ILE A 176 -7.75 -10.49 -5.25
CA ILE A 176 -8.77 -9.48 -5.61
C ILE A 176 -8.25 -8.58 -6.74
N ALA A 177 -7.01 -8.11 -6.64
CA ALA A 177 -6.41 -7.26 -7.66
C ALA A 177 -6.35 -7.94 -9.04
N ARG A 178 -5.95 -9.22 -9.09
CA ARG A 178 -5.97 -10.02 -10.34
C ARG A 178 -7.38 -10.18 -10.91
N ASN A 179 -8.36 -10.48 -10.08
CA ASN A 179 -9.75 -10.63 -10.51
C ASN A 179 -10.30 -9.34 -11.12
N TYR A 180 -10.09 -8.21 -10.46
CA TYR A 180 -10.53 -6.91 -11.00
C TYR A 180 -9.73 -6.49 -12.22
N GLY A 181 -8.43 -6.72 -12.27
CA GLY A 181 -7.61 -6.45 -13.44
C GLY A 181 -8.09 -7.18 -14.69
N SER A 182 -8.52 -8.44 -14.54
CA SER A 182 -9.12 -9.23 -15.62
C SER A 182 -10.46 -8.63 -16.10
N ARG A 183 -11.34 -8.25 -15.17
CA ARG A 183 -12.69 -7.73 -15.49
C ARG A 183 -12.63 -6.33 -16.10
N LEU A 184 -11.82 -5.47 -15.50
CA LEU A 184 -11.73 -4.05 -15.92
C LEU A 184 -10.78 -3.82 -17.10
N GLY A 185 -10.02 -4.84 -17.50
CA GLY A 185 -9.07 -4.76 -18.61
C GLY A 185 -9.71 -4.38 -19.95
N LYS A 186 -11.00 -4.72 -20.19
CA LYS A 186 -11.75 -4.30 -21.39
C LYS A 186 -11.97 -2.79 -21.44
N ARG A 187 -12.00 -2.13 -20.29
CA ARG A 187 -12.04 -0.67 -20.16
C ARG A 187 -10.64 -0.03 -20.17
N GLY A 188 -9.57 -0.83 -20.39
CA GLY A 188 -8.19 -0.37 -20.29
C GLY A 188 -7.73 -0.05 -18.88
N ILE A 189 -8.55 -0.31 -17.86
CA ILE A 189 -8.22 -0.07 -16.45
C ILE A 189 -7.24 -1.15 -15.99
N ARG A 190 -6.13 -0.72 -15.40
CA ARG A 190 -5.06 -1.57 -14.88
C ARG A 190 -5.19 -1.70 -13.38
N VAL A 191 -5.06 -2.91 -12.86
CA VAL A 191 -5.06 -3.16 -11.42
C VAL A 191 -3.83 -3.99 -11.07
N ASN A 192 -2.94 -3.43 -10.26
CA ASN A 192 -1.70 -4.06 -9.83
C ASN A 192 -1.52 -3.98 -8.33
N THR A 193 -0.67 -4.84 -7.79
CA THR A 193 -0.15 -4.72 -6.43
C THR A 193 1.33 -4.39 -6.46
N ILE A 194 1.80 -3.62 -5.49
CA ILE A 194 3.22 -3.43 -5.22
C ILE A 194 3.55 -4.22 -3.95
N SER A 195 4.41 -5.22 -4.07
CA SER A 195 5.02 -5.90 -2.93
C SER A 195 6.20 -5.06 -2.43
N GLN A 196 5.90 -4.19 -1.46
CA GLN A 196 6.85 -3.26 -0.87
C GLN A 196 7.66 -3.94 0.22
N ALA A 197 8.98 -3.74 0.25
CA ALA A 197 9.82 -4.19 1.36
C ALA A 197 9.46 -3.49 2.69
N PRO A 198 9.96 -4.00 3.82
CA PRO A 198 9.82 -3.32 5.09
C PRO A 198 10.28 -1.88 4.99
N THR A 199 9.38 -0.94 5.24
CA THR A 199 9.64 0.49 5.17
C THR A 199 9.32 1.11 6.53
N ILE A 200 10.18 1.99 7.02
CA ILE A 200 10.00 2.65 8.32
C ILE A 200 8.79 3.59 8.23
N THR A 201 7.66 3.11 8.73
CA THR A 201 6.38 3.85 8.75
C THR A 201 5.77 3.79 10.14
N SER A 202 4.83 4.68 10.44
CA SER A 202 4.06 4.64 11.69
C SER A 202 3.27 3.34 11.86
N ALA A 203 2.77 2.77 10.77
CA ALA A 203 2.09 1.46 10.79
C ALA A 203 3.08 0.30 11.05
N GLY A 204 4.26 0.32 10.41
CA GLY A 204 5.30 -0.70 10.56
C GLY A 204 5.89 -0.73 11.95
N SER A 205 6.15 0.44 12.55
CA SER A 205 6.71 0.54 13.92
C SER A 205 5.80 -0.08 15.00
N GLY A 206 4.53 -0.32 14.70
CA GLY A 206 3.61 -1.02 15.60
C GLY A 206 3.72 -2.55 15.59
N ILE A 207 4.56 -3.12 14.73
CA ILE A 207 4.76 -4.57 14.61
C ILE A 207 5.91 -5.00 15.51
N LYS A 208 5.66 -5.89 16.47
CA LYS A 208 6.72 -6.41 17.35
C LYS A 208 7.75 -7.19 16.53
N GLY A 209 9.03 -6.80 16.68
CA GLY A 209 10.15 -7.41 15.93
C GLY A 209 10.35 -6.83 14.52
N PHE A 210 9.70 -5.69 14.22
CA PHE A 210 9.89 -4.97 12.96
C PHE A 210 11.35 -4.64 12.68
N ASP A 211 12.09 -4.16 13.69
CA ASP A 211 13.51 -3.78 13.53
C ASP A 211 14.38 -4.95 13.04
N GLY A 212 14.18 -6.16 13.61
CA GLY A 212 14.89 -7.36 13.17
C GLY A 212 14.53 -7.76 11.74
N MET A 213 13.25 -7.66 11.39
CA MET A 213 12.76 -7.95 10.04
C MET A 213 13.27 -6.90 9.04
N PHE A 214 13.29 -5.63 9.42
CA PHE A 214 13.84 -4.54 8.62
C PHE A 214 15.33 -4.74 8.35
N THR A 215 16.12 -4.99 9.41
CA THR A 215 17.57 -5.23 9.31
C THR A 215 17.88 -6.47 8.46
N PHE A 216 17.11 -7.55 8.64
CA PHE A 216 17.27 -8.75 7.84
C PHE A 216 17.03 -8.48 6.35
N ALA A 217 15.93 -7.79 6.04
CA ALA A 217 15.61 -7.44 4.66
C ALA A 217 16.66 -6.49 4.05
N GLU A 218 17.13 -5.50 4.83
CA GLU A 218 18.18 -4.56 4.43
C GLU A 218 19.47 -5.30 4.00
N LYS A 219 19.92 -6.23 4.82
CA LYS A 219 21.16 -7.01 4.58
C LYS A 219 21.01 -8.06 3.48
N LEU A 220 19.79 -8.54 3.24
CA LEU A 220 19.54 -9.51 2.17
C LEU A 220 19.32 -8.83 0.82
N SER A 221 18.89 -7.58 0.80
CA SER A 221 18.55 -6.84 -0.42
C SER A 221 19.80 -6.20 -1.05
N PRO A 222 20.17 -6.53 -2.30
CA PRO A 222 21.31 -5.92 -2.96
C PRO A 222 21.30 -4.39 -3.06
N LEU A 223 20.10 -3.77 -3.07
CA LEU A 223 19.91 -2.32 -3.12
C LEU A 223 19.46 -1.74 -1.76
N GLY A 224 19.41 -2.55 -0.71
CA GLY A 224 18.82 -2.18 0.56
C GLY A 224 17.29 -2.08 0.51
N ASN A 225 16.66 -1.69 1.64
CA ASN A 225 15.23 -1.47 1.72
C ASN A 225 14.85 -0.13 1.07
N PRO A 226 13.87 -0.11 0.17
CA PRO A 226 13.41 1.14 -0.42
C PRO A 226 12.68 2.00 0.62
N SER A 227 12.89 3.30 0.51
CA SER A 227 12.20 4.33 1.26
C SER A 227 10.75 4.49 0.80
N ALA A 228 9.94 5.21 1.59
CA ALA A 228 8.58 5.59 1.19
C ALA A 228 8.57 6.52 -0.03
N ASP A 229 9.61 7.34 -0.20
CA ASP A 229 9.75 8.23 -1.35
C ASP A 229 10.02 7.46 -2.65
N GLU A 230 10.88 6.44 -2.61
CA GLU A 230 11.15 5.59 -3.78
C GLU A 230 9.90 4.77 -4.16
N CYS A 231 9.14 4.29 -3.16
CA CYS A 231 7.84 3.66 -3.42
C CYS A 231 6.85 4.63 -4.07
N ALA A 232 6.87 5.90 -3.66
CA ALA A 232 6.01 6.92 -4.24
C ALA A 232 6.35 7.22 -5.71
N ASP A 233 7.61 7.31 -6.06
CA ASP A 233 8.06 7.49 -7.45
C ASP A 233 7.68 6.27 -8.31
N TYR A 234 7.73 5.06 -7.75
CA TYR A 234 7.26 3.86 -8.44
C TYR A 234 5.73 3.88 -8.65
N CYS A 235 4.96 4.30 -7.63
CA CYS A 235 3.51 4.48 -7.77
C CYS A 235 3.16 5.49 -8.88
N VAL A 236 3.85 6.64 -8.95
CA VAL A 236 3.68 7.64 -10.03
C VAL A 236 3.90 7.01 -11.39
N THR A 237 4.97 6.23 -11.55
CA THR A 237 5.28 5.53 -12.80
C THR A 237 4.14 4.61 -13.21
N LEU A 238 3.56 3.86 -12.27
CA LEU A 238 2.45 2.94 -12.52
C LEU A 238 1.10 3.66 -12.75
N PHE A 239 0.89 4.84 -12.18
CA PHE A 239 -0.30 5.67 -12.48
C PHE A 239 -0.20 6.34 -13.84
N SER A 240 1.02 6.56 -14.33
CA SER A 240 1.27 7.21 -15.61
C SER A 240 0.89 6.32 -16.81
N ASP A 241 0.88 6.92 -18.00
CA ASP A 241 0.64 6.20 -19.26
C ASP A 241 1.85 5.39 -19.75
N LEU A 242 3.00 5.46 -19.06
CA LEU A 242 4.20 4.70 -19.40
C LEU A 242 4.00 3.20 -19.26
N THR A 243 3.08 2.78 -18.38
CA THR A 243 2.84 1.36 -18.04
C THR A 243 1.49 0.82 -18.54
N ARG A 244 1.01 1.32 -19.70
CA ARG A 244 -0.32 1.00 -20.27
C ARG A 244 -0.66 -0.48 -20.46
N LYS A 245 0.32 -1.36 -20.48
CA LYS A 245 0.12 -2.82 -20.62
C LYS A 245 0.52 -3.62 -19.40
N VAL A 246 0.73 -2.96 -18.24
CA VAL A 246 1.05 -3.61 -16.99
C VAL A 246 -0.22 -3.70 -16.14
N THR A 247 -0.79 -4.91 -16.02
CA THR A 247 -1.98 -5.18 -15.19
C THR A 247 -1.93 -6.60 -14.63
N MET A 248 -2.63 -6.84 -13.53
CA MET A 248 -2.71 -8.13 -12.84
C MET A 248 -1.36 -8.61 -12.28
N GLN A 249 -0.39 -7.73 -12.16
CA GLN A 249 0.93 -8.05 -11.66
C GLN A 249 1.04 -7.77 -10.16
N ASN A 250 1.80 -8.61 -9.46
CA ASN A 250 2.40 -8.26 -8.18
C ASN A 250 3.84 -7.82 -8.46
N LEU A 251 4.09 -6.53 -8.31
CA LEU A 251 5.35 -5.90 -8.69
C LEU A 251 6.21 -5.72 -7.43
N PHE A 252 7.35 -6.40 -7.38
CA PHE A 252 8.27 -6.28 -6.26
C PHE A 252 9.00 -4.94 -6.31
N HIS A 253 8.97 -4.24 -5.18
CA HIS A 253 9.73 -3.02 -4.93
C HIS A 253 10.44 -3.20 -3.59
N ASP A 254 11.55 -3.96 -3.61
CA ASP A 254 12.16 -4.54 -2.42
C ASP A 254 13.69 -4.64 -2.47
N GLY A 255 14.32 -3.87 -3.32
CA GLY A 255 15.76 -3.86 -3.45
C GLY A 255 16.40 -5.20 -3.90
N GLY A 256 15.56 -6.15 -4.36
CA GLY A 256 15.99 -7.50 -4.77
C GLY A 256 15.81 -8.56 -3.68
N PHE A 257 15.22 -8.21 -2.53
CA PHE A 257 14.95 -9.12 -1.41
C PHE A 257 14.26 -10.41 -1.85
N SER A 258 13.17 -10.30 -2.61
CA SER A 258 12.35 -11.45 -3.02
C SER A 258 13.09 -12.47 -3.89
N SER A 259 14.14 -12.04 -4.59
CA SER A 259 14.90 -12.84 -5.55
C SER A 259 16.22 -13.37 -4.99
N ASN A 260 16.70 -12.79 -3.88
CA ASN A 260 17.94 -13.22 -3.25
C ASN A 260 17.69 -14.33 -2.23
N GLY A 261 18.45 -15.42 -2.30
CA GLY A 261 18.34 -16.53 -1.37
C GLY A 261 19.23 -16.39 -0.14
N ILE A 262 20.40 -15.76 -0.32
CA ILE A 262 21.43 -15.64 0.72
C ILE A 262 22.29 -14.41 0.44
N SER A 263 22.81 -13.81 1.49
CA SER A 263 23.72 -12.66 1.43
C SER A 263 25.06 -13.04 2.10
N GLU A 264 26.16 -12.71 1.45
CA GLU A 264 27.51 -12.93 2.02
C GLU A 264 27.69 -12.17 3.34
N GLU A 265 27.10 -10.98 3.45
CA GLU A 265 27.12 -10.19 4.68
C GLU A 265 26.41 -10.91 5.83
N LEU A 266 25.21 -11.46 5.58
CA LEU A 266 24.49 -12.25 6.59
C LEU A 266 25.25 -13.51 7.01
N ILE A 267 25.93 -14.18 6.07
CA ILE A 267 26.78 -15.32 6.39
C ILE A 267 27.93 -14.90 7.30
N ALA A 268 28.59 -13.79 6.98
CA ALA A 268 29.71 -13.28 7.76
C ALA A 268 29.28 -12.89 9.18
N ASP A 269 28.13 -12.22 9.33
CA ASP A 269 27.55 -11.86 10.63
C ASP A 269 27.26 -13.11 11.47
N LEU A 270 26.62 -14.13 10.89
CA LEU A 270 26.32 -15.38 11.56
C LEU A 270 27.60 -16.13 11.97
N ALA A 271 28.60 -16.21 11.10
CA ALA A 271 29.88 -16.84 11.40
C ALA A 271 30.59 -16.13 12.56
N SER A 272 30.58 -14.80 12.57
CA SER A 272 31.15 -13.99 13.65
C SER A 272 30.44 -14.23 14.99
N PHE A 273 29.11 -14.27 14.99
CA PHE A 273 28.31 -14.55 16.18
C PHE A 273 28.64 -15.91 16.82
N TYR A 274 28.65 -16.98 16.02
CA TYR A 274 28.95 -18.33 16.54
C TYR A 274 30.41 -18.49 16.97
N SER A 275 31.37 -17.78 16.36
CA SER A 275 32.76 -17.80 16.79
C SER A 275 32.95 -17.14 18.16
N SER A 276 32.19 -16.11 18.48
CA SER A 276 32.23 -15.43 19.77
C SER A 276 31.65 -16.28 20.91
N GLU A 277 30.58 -17.06 20.64
CA GLU A 277 29.97 -17.96 21.63
C GLU A 277 30.87 -19.19 21.95
N SER A 278 31.63 -19.68 20.96
CA SER A 278 32.53 -20.82 21.17
C SER A 278 33.82 -20.47 21.94
N SER A 279 34.07 -19.18 22.21
CA SER A 279 35.25 -18.67 22.95
C SER A 279 34.90 -18.25 24.38
N SER A 280 33.66 -18.37 24.80
CA SER A 280 33.15 -18.12 26.17
C SER A 280 32.81 -19.42 26.87
#